data_563f22431cd9d495a905fd014295da2c
#
_entry.id   563f22431cd9d495a905fd014295da2c
#
_cell.length_a   1.000
_cell.length_b   1.000
_cell.length_c   1.000
_cell.angle_alpha   90.00
_cell.angle_beta   90.00
_cell.angle_gamma   90.00
#
_symmetry.space_group_name_H-M   'P 1'
#
loop_
_entity.id
_entity.type
_entity.pdbx_description
1 polymer ?
#
loop_
_entity_poly.entity_id
_entity_poly.type
_entity_poly.pdbx_seq_one_letter_code
_entity_poly.pdbx_strand_id
1 'polypeptide(L)'
;PAAATRTIVLVRHGHYAPDPAADAKLGPALTSLGIAQAHLVGARLAGLPEKFDTVYASPMLRADQTAKVIVGDLDGAAIQTLADLAECTPPTRRKEITAAMKPEELVDCANQFDRLFAERFKPASGAPRQELMVCHGNVIRYLITKSLGVDTEAWLEMSVGHVSMTTIRIEADGSMKLIAAGDVGHVPPNLRTGATGDPERMLTVAD
;
A
#
# COMPACT_ATOMS: atom_id res chain seq x y z
N PRO A 1 -12.67 18.57 19.84
CA PRO A 1 -13.21 17.20 19.88
C PRO A 1 -12.22 16.26 20.55
N ALA A 2 -12.74 15.24 21.28
CA ALA A 2 -11.89 14.21 21.88
C ALA A 2 -11.15 13.41 20.82
N ALA A 3 -9.95 12.90 21.16
CA ALA A 3 -9.22 11.96 20.30
C ALA A 3 -9.96 10.62 20.24
N ALA A 4 -9.97 9.99 19.08
CA ALA A 4 -10.63 8.73 18.81
C ALA A 4 -9.73 7.80 17.99
N THR A 5 -10.06 6.53 17.91
CA THR A 5 -9.29 5.56 17.14
C THR A 5 -9.31 5.87 15.63
N ARG A 6 -8.21 5.58 14.95
CA ARG A 6 -8.12 5.58 13.49
C ARG A 6 -7.60 4.22 13.03
N THR A 7 -8.31 3.59 12.12
CA THR A 7 -7.85 2.37 11.45
C THR A 7 -7.47 2.71 10.01
N ILE A 8 -6.24 2.40 9.62
CA ILE A 8 -5.74 2.58 8.26
C ILE A 8 -5.54 1.19 7.67
N VAL A 9 -6.22 0.92 6.55
CA VAL A 9 -6.04 -0.27 5.73
C VAL A 9 -5.22 0.13 4.51
N LEU A 10 -4.02 -0.42 4.40
CA LEU A 10 -3.12 -0.23 3.27
C LEU A 10 -3.29 -1.41 2.32
N VAL A 11 -3.52 -1.13 1.04
CA VAL A 11 -3.58 -2.15 -0.02
C VAL A 11 -2.51 -1.86 -1.06
N ARG A 12 -1.66 -2.84 -1.34
CA ARG A 12 -0.75 -2.75 -2.48
C ARG A 12 -1.54 -2.89 -3.78
N HIS A 13 -1.18 -2.12 -4.81
CA HIS A 13 -1.78 -2.26 -6.14
C HIS A 13 -1.71 -3.70 -6.68
N GLY A 14 -2.56 -4.03 -7.66
CA GLY A 14 -2.58 -5.31 -8.36
C GLY A 14 -1.39 -5.52 -9.29
N HIS A 15 -1.32 -6.70 -9.89
CA HIS A 15 -0.25 -7.07 -10.82
C HIS A 15 -0.20 -6.14 -12.04
N TYR A 16 1.01 -5.79 -12.43
CA TYR A 16 1.34 -5.03 -13.64
C TYR A 16 2.52 -5.67 -14.36
N ALA A 17 2.68 -5.39 -15.64
CA ALA A 17 3.85 -5.78 -16.41
C ALA A 17 4.71 -4.54 -16.72
N PRO A 18 6.04 -4.68 -16.79
CA PRO A 18 6.89 -3.60 -17.29
C PRO A 18 6.44 -3.15 -18.67
N ASP A 19 6.33 -1.83 -18.85
CA ASP A 19 5.99 -1.21 -20.14
C ASP A 19 6.95 -0.05 -20.41
N PRO A 20 7.90 -0.21 -21.32
CA PRO A 20 8.86 0.86 -21.67
C PRO A 20 8.19 2.10 -22.29
N ALA A 21 6.96 1.96 -22.80
CA ALA A 21 6.19 3.07 -23.40
C ALA A 21 5.30 3.78 -22.35
N ALA A 22 5.22 3.26 -21.12
CA ALA A 22 4.42 3.89 -20.07
C ALA A 22 4.97 5.29 -19.71
N ASP A 23 4.05 6.18 -19.33
CA ASP A 23 4.43 7.48 -18.77
C ASP A 23 5.38 7.32 -17.58
N ALA A 24 6.50 8.04 -17.56
CA ALA A 24 7.56 7.88 -16.57
C ALA A 24 7.11 8.21 -15.12
N LYS A 25 6.08 9.07 -14.97
CA LYS A 25 5.57 9.45 -13.64
C LYS A 25 4.40 8.56 -13.21
N LEU A 26 3.51 8.23 -14.14
CA LEU A 26 2.32 7.43 -13.84
C LEU A 26 2.64 5.92 -13.80
N GLY A 27 3.61 5.49 -14.58
CA GLY A 27 4.00 4.09 -14.70
C GLY A 27 2.94 3.24 -15.43
N PRO A 28 3.18 1.92 -15.53
CA PRO A 28 2.31 1.01 -16.28
C PRO A 28 0.95 0.79 -15.61
N ALA A 29 -0.02 0.40 -16.44
CA ALA A 29 -1.36 -0.01 -16.04
C ALA A 29 -1.37 -1.42 -15.42
N LEU A 30 -2.50 -1.79 -14.81
CA LEU A 30 -2.79 -3.15 -14.39
C LEU A 30 -2.89 -4.08 -15.60
N THR A 31 -2.43 -5.33 -15.41
CA THR A 31 -2.79 -6.43 -16.30
C THR A 31 -4.19 -6.95 -15.98
N SER A 32 -4.72 -7.84 -16.84
CA SER A 32 -6.00 -8.52 -16.55
C SER A 32 -5.94 -9.30 -15.22
N LEU A 33 -4.79 -9.91 -14.89
CA LEU A 33 -4.57 -10.53 -13.57
C LEU A 33 -4.65 -9.51 -12.44
N GLY A 34 -4.04 -8.33 -12.61
CA GLY A 34 -4.11 -7.26 -11.64
C GLY A 34 -5.53 -6.75 -11.38
N ILE A 35 -6.35 -6.67 -12.43
CA ILE A 35 -7.77 -6.32 -12.31
C ILE A 35 -8.53 -7.40 -11.54
N ALA A 36 -8.31 -8.67 -11.85
CA ALA A 36 -8.92 -9.78 -11.12
C ALA A 36 -8.50 -9.79 -9.64
N GLN A 37 -7.22 -9.56 -9.36
CA GLN A 37 -6.72 -9.41 -7.98
C GLN A 37 -7.39 -8.24 -7.25
N ALA A 38 -7.60 -7.10 -7.93
CA ALA A 38 -8.27 -5.94 -7.35
C ALA A 38 -9.72 -6.23 -6.97
N HIS A 39 -10.46 -7.00 -7.78
CA HIS A 39 -11.80 -7.48 -7.43
C HIS A 39 -11.79 -8.41 -6.21
N LEU A 40 -10.82 -9.30 -6.10
CA LEU A 40 -10.71 -10.19 -4.93
C LEU A 40 -10.53 -9.41 -3.62
N VAL A 41 -9.66 -8.39 -3.61
CA VAL A 41 -9.50 -7.55 -2.42
C VAL A 41 -10.71 -6.64 -2.21
N GLY A 42 -11.33 -6.12 -3.27
CA GLY A 42 -12.55 -5.34 -3.21
C GLY A 42 -13.68 -6.11 -2.54
N ALA A 43 -13.93 -7.35 -2.97
CA ALA A 43 -14.92 -8.24 -2.38
C ALA A 43 -14.64 -8.51 -0.88
N ARG A 44 -13.37 -8.71 -0.49
CA ARG A 44 -12.99 -8.86 0.91
C ARG A 44 -13.26 -7.60 1.73
N LEU A 45 -12.92 -6.43 1.20
CA LEU A 45 -13.13 -5.14 1.86
C LEU A 45 -14.63 -4.82 2.01
N ALA A 46 -15.45 -5.16 1.02
CA ALA A 46 -16.91 -5.03 1.07
C ALA A 46 -17.54 -5.88 2.17
N GLY A 47 -16.92 -6.99 2.53
CA GLY A 47 -17.35 -7.87 3.63
C GLY A 47 -16.95 -7.40 5.03
N LEU A 48 -16.21 -6.30 5.18
CA LEU A 48 -15.89 -5.74 6.50
C LEU A 48 -17.12 -5.11 7.15
N PRO A 49 -17.27 -5.20 8.48
CA PRO A 49 -18.42 -4.65 9.17
C PRO A 49 -18.46 -3.12 9.14
N GLU A 50 -17.29 -2.47 9.17
CA GLU A 50 -17.18 -1.01 9.12
C GLU A 50 -16.91 -0.55 7.69
N LYS A 51 -17.58 0.54 7.28
CA LYS A 51 -17.34 1.20 6.00
C LYS A 51 -16.13 2.14 6.07
N PHE A 52 -15.52 2.39 4.94
CA PHE A 52 -14.43 3.37 4.83
C PHE A 52 -14.98 4.80 4.76
N ASP A 53 -14.52 5.66 5.65
CA ASP A 53 -14.84 7.10 5.62
C ASP A 53 -14.17 7.81 4.44
N THR A 54 -13.00 7.33 4.03
CA THR A 54 -12.21 7.93 2.95
C THR A 54 -11.37 6.87 2.26
N VAL A 55 -11.27 6.96 0.94
CA VAL A 55 -10.38 6.16 0.11
C VAL A 55 -9.33 7.07 -0.50
N TYR A 56 -8.07 6.78 -0.24
CA TYR A 56 -6.93 7.45 -0.86
C TYR A 56 -6.26 6.53 -1.86
N ALA A 57 -5.71 7.10 -2.94
CA ALA A 57 -4.90 6.37 -3.90
C ALA A 57 -3.63 7.13 -4.27
N SER A 58 -2.56 6.39 -4.53
CA SER A 58 -1.38 6.91 -5.20
C SER A 58 -1.74 7.45 -6.59
N PRO A 59 -1.08 8.52 -7.08
CA PRO A 59 -1.27 9.02 -8.44
C PRO A 59 -0.79 8.05 -9.52
N MET A 60 -0.02 7.02 -9.18
CA MET A 60 0.50 6.06 -10.17
C MET A 60 -0.61 5.16 -10.71
N LEU A 61 -0.61 4.95 -12.03
CA LEU A 61 -1.72 4.36 -12.78
C LEU A 61 -2.19 3.02 -12.23
N ARG A 62 -1.27 2.10 -11.91
CA ARG A 62 -1.61 0.79 -11.33
C ARG A 62 -2.32 0.87 -9.98
N ALA A 63 -1.99 1.85 -9.15
CA ALA A 63 -2.63 2.05 -7.86
C ALA A 63 -3.99 2.75 -7.99
N ASP A 64 -4.08 3.76 -8.84
CA ASP A 64 -5.33 4.45 -9.19
C ASP A 64 -6.36 3.47 -9.77
N GLN A 65 -5.94 2.63 -10.74
CA GLN A 65 -6.81 1.60 -11.30
C GLN A 65 -7.25 0.56 -10.27
N THR A 66 -6.35 0.11 -9.39
CA THR A 66 -6.70 -0.79 -8.29
C THR A 66 -7.75 -0.16 -7.38
N ALA A 67 -7.57 1.12 -7.00
CA ALA A 67 -8.53 1.84 -6.18
C ALA A 67 -9.90 1.97 -6.86
N LYS A 68 -9.93 2.26 -8.17
CA LYS A 68 -11.18 2.36 -8.96
C LYS A 68 -11.95 1.05 -8.98
N VAL A 69 -11.26 -0.08 -9.14
CA VAL A 69 -11.91 -1.41 -9.09
C VAL A 69 -12.48 -1.65 -7.69
N ILE A 70 -11.67 -1.45 -6.64
CA ILE A 70 -12.10 -1.63 -5.24
C ILE A 70 -13.33 -0.78 -4.94
N VAL A 71 -13.32 0.50 -5.30
CA VAL A 71 -14.44 1.42 -5.03
C VAL A 71 -15.71 1.01 -5.78
N GLY A 72 -15.59 0.44 -6.97
CA GLY A 72 -16.71 -0.17 -7.68
C GLY A 72 -17.36 -1.31 -6.90
N ASP A 73 -16.58 -2.05 -6.12
CA ASP A 73 -17.07 -3.13 -5.25
C ASP A 73 -17.54 -2.60 -3.86
N LEU A 74 -17.27 -1.34 -3.51
CA LEU A 74 -17.59 -0.68 -2.23
C LEU A 74 -18.74 0.35 -2.32
N ASP A 75 -19.67 0.21 -3.25
CA ASP A 75 -20.79 1.15 -3.43
C ASP A 75 -20.38 2.61 -3.75
N GLY A 76 -19.22 2.82 -4.39
CA GLY A 76 -18.91 4.09 -5.04
C GLY A 76 -18.33 5.19 -4.14
N ALA A 77 -17.55 4.86 -3.11
CA ALA A 77 -16.83 5.86 -2.31
C ALA A 77 -15.92 6.75 -3.18
N ALA A 78 -15.84 8.05 -2.88
CA ALA A 78 -14.96 8.97 -3.62
C ALA A 78 -13.48 8.68 -3.33
N ILE A 79 -12.68 8.63 -4.40
CA ILE A 79 -11.21 8.46 -4.30
C ILE A 79 -10.56 9.84 -4.24
N GLN A 80 -9.66 10.02 -3.28
CA GLN A 80 -8.80 11.18 -3.16
C GLN A 80 -7.37 10.79 -3.53
N THR A 81 -6.79 11.46 -4.53
CA THR A 81 -5.39 11.26 -4.88
C THR A 81 -4.48 11.87 -3.83
N LEU A 82 -3.52 11.11 -3.33
CA LEU A 82 -2.55 11.55 -2.34
C LEU A 82 -1.13 11.35 -2.90
N ALA A 83 -0.46 12.47 -3.22
CA ALA A 83 0.82 12.46 -3.90
C ALA A 83 1.91 11.68 -3.15
N ASP A 84 1.96 11.80 -1.83
CA ASP A 84 2.96 11.11 -0.99
C ASP A 84 2.76 9.59 -0.91
N LEU A 85 1.69 9.04 -1.49
CA LEU A 85 1.53 7.59 -1.71
C LEU A 85 2.26 7.08 -2.95
N ALA A 86 2.90 7.94 -3.76
CA ALA A 86 3.68 7.51 -4.93
C ALA A 86 4.87 6.63 -4.52
N GLU A 87 5.17 5.62 -5.35
CA GLU A 87 6.29 4.70 -5.10
C GLU A 87 7.64 5.39 -5.29
N CYS A 88 8.52 5.16 -4.35
CA CYS A 88 9.94 5.49 -4.42
C CYS A 88 10.73 4.52 -3.53
N THR A 89 12.05 4.67 -3.50
CA THR A 89 12.92 3.79 -2.73
C THR A 89 13.61 4.57 -1.62
N PRO A 90 13.26 4.36 -0.33
CA PRO A 90 13.95 4.99 0.78
C PRO A 90 15.26 4.26 1.10
N PRO A 91 16.14 4.83 1.95
CA PRO A 91 17.35 4.15 2.41
C PRO A 91 17.03 2.76 2.97
N THR A 92 17.94 1.80 2.74
CA THR A 92 17.79 0.43 3.23
C THR A 92 19.13 -0.12 3.73
N ARG A 93 19.08 -1.09 4.65
CA ARG A 93 20.25 -1.86 5.08
C ARG A 93 20.88 -2.64 3.92
N ARG A 94 20.08 -3.03 2.93
CA ARG A 94 20.51 -3.78 1.75
C ARG A 94 21.08 -2.82 0.69
N LYS A 95 22.32 -2.39 0.92
CA LYS A 95 22.99 -1.35 0.11
C LYS A 95 23.14 -1.75 -1.37
N GLU A 96 23.21 -3.05 -1.66
CA GLU A 96 23.25 -3.58 -3.03
C GLU A 96 22.03 -3.22 -3.88
N ILE A 97 20.86 -3.07 -3.24
CA ILE A 97 19.60 -2.69 -3.92
C ILE A 97 19.62 -1.22 -4.37
N THR A 98 20.29 -0.37 -3.60
CA THR A 98 20.31 1.09 -3.84
C THR A 98 21.64 1.58 -4.43
N ALA A 99 22.55 0.68 -4.75
CA ALA A 99 23.91 1.03 -5.19
C ALA A 99 23.97 1.91 -6.45
N ALA A 100 22.99 1.80 -7.34
CA ALA A 100 22.89 2.60 -8.57
C ALA A 100 22.06 3.89 -8.41
N MET A 101 21.48 4.13 -7.24
CA MET A 101 20.62 5.29 -6.97
C MET A 101 21.43 6.44 -6.37
N LYS A 102 20.99 7.66 -6.60
CA LYS A 102 21.58 8.83 -5.98
C LYS A 102 21.16 8.92 -4.50
N PRO A 103 22.09 9.26 -3.59
CA PRO A 103 21.76 9.38 -2.16
C PRO A 103 20.61 10.36 -1.89
N GLU A 104 20.53 11.45 -2.65
CA GLU A 104 19.48 12.47 -2.50
C GLU A 104 18.09 11.89 -2.79
N GLU A 105 17.95 11.03 -3.81
CA GLU A 105 16.68 10.38 -4.18
C GLU A 105 16.18 9.48 -3.04
N LEU A 106 17.07 8.78 -2.37
CA LEU A 106 16.74 7.94 -1.22
C LEU A 106 16.24 8.77 -0.03
N VAL A 107 16.93 9.88 0.25
CA VAL A 107 16.55 10.80 1.34
C VAL A 107 15.23 11.49 1.04
N ASP A 108 15.02 11.96 -0.18
CA ASP A 108 13.77 12.58 -0.60
C ASP A 108 12.59 11.63 -0.47
N CYS A 109 12.80 10.35 -0.80
CA CYS A 109 11.81 9.31 -0.61
C CYS A 109 11.48 9.09 0.88
N ALA A 110 12.48 8.99 1.74
CA ALA A 110 12.25 8.88 3.18
C ALA A 110 11.47 10.09 3.72
N ASN A 111 11.84 11.29 3.31
CA ASN A 111 11.14 12.53 3.68
C ASN A 111 9.68 12.55 3.20
N GLN A 112 9.40 12.04 2.00
CA GLN A 112 8.03 11.88 1.49
C GLN A 112 7.21 10.96 2.40
N PHE A 113 7.73 9.80 2.75
CA PHE A 113 7.03 8.84 3.60
C PHE A 113 6.91 9.33 5.05
N ASP A 114 7.89 10.07 5.54
CA ASP A 114 7.82 10.71 6.87
C ASP A 114 6.72 11.78 6.94
N ARG A 115 6.55 12.59 5.90
CA ARG A 115 5.42 13.55 5.81
C ARG A 115 4.09 12.80 5.80
N LEU A 116 3.95 11.78 4.95
CA LEU A 116 2.76 10.96 4.89
C LEU A 116 2.41 10.38 6.27
N PHE A 117 3.40 9.83 6.96
CA PHE A 117 3.23 9.27 8.29
C PHE A 117 2.77 10.33 9.29
N ALA A 118 3.47 11.46 9.37
CA ALA A 118 3.15 12.54 10.31
C ALA A 118 1.74 13.12 10.08
N GLU A 119 1.30 13.20 8.83
CA GLU A 119 -0.01 13.75 8.49
C GLU A 119 -1.17 12.80 8.74
N ARG A 120 -0.97 11.49 8.48
CA ARG A 120 -2.06 10.51 8.44
C ARG A 120 -2.08 9.56 9.64
N PHE A 121 -0.91 9.19 10.21
CA PHE A 121 -0.81 8.20 11.28
C PHE A 121 -0.91 8.87 12.65
N LYS A 122 -2.07 9.46 12.92
CA LYS A 122 -2.42 10.11 14.18
C LYS A 122 -3.87 9.82 14.54
N PRO A 123 -4.25 9.93 15.83
CA PRO A 123 -5.63 9.71 16.26
C PRO A 123 -6.64 10.50 15.42
N ALA A 124 -7.82 9.94 15.26
CA ALA A 124 -8.94 10.67 14.69
C ALA A 124 -9.46 11.72 15.68
N SER A 125 -10.26 12.65 15.19
CA SER A 125 -10.85 13.72 15.98
C SER A 125 -12.36 13.53 16.03
N GLY A 126 -12.93 13.44 17.22
CA GLY A 126 -14.36 13.32 17.47
C GLY A 126 -14.88 11.89 17.45
N ALA A 127 -14.87 11.24 16.29
CA ALA A 127 -15.36 9.88 16.12
C ALA A 127 -14.27 8.96 15.56
N PRO A 128 -14.35 7.63 15.77
CA PRO A 128 -13.49 6.67 15.11
C PRO A 128 -13.54 6.82 13.59
N ARG A 129 -12.40 6.57 12.93
CA ARG A 129 -12.27 6.64 11.48
C ARG A 129 -11.67 5.36 10.92
N GLN A 130 -12.17 4.96 9.74
CA GLN A 130 -11.60 3.88 8.95
C GLN A 130 -11.23 4.40 7.56
N GLU A 131 -9.96 4.32 7.19
CA GLU A 131 -9.43 4.87 5.95
C GLU A 131 -8.75 3.77 5.13
N LEU A 132 -8.98 3.78 3.82
CA LEU A 132 -8.32 2.90 2.85
C LEU A 132 -7.26 3.70 2.10
N MET A 133 -6.05 3.15 1.96
CA MET A 133 -4.99 3.72 1.15
C MET A 133 -4.47 2.69 0.16
N VAL A 134 -4.68 2.93 -1.14
CA VAL A 134 -4.17 2.05 -2.20
C VAL A 134 -2.85 2.61 -2.73
N CYS A 135 -1.78 1.86 -2.52
CA CYS A 135 -0.42 2.33 -2.79
C CYS A 135 0.54 1.19 -3.20
N HIS A 136 1.77 1.21 -2.72
CA HIS A 136 2.87 0.39 -3.25
C HIS A 136 3.61 -0.35 -2.15
N GLY A 137 4.46 -1.30 -2.56
CA GLY A 137 5.19 -2.17 -1.65
C GLY A 137 6.15 -1.42 -0.72
N ASN A 138 6.95 -0.48 -1.23
CA ASN A 138 7.92 0.23 -0.41
C ASN A 138 7.23 1.19 0.57
N VAL A 139 6.17 1.88 0.13
CA VAL A 139 5.33 2.73 0.98
C VAL A 139 4.82 1.94 2.18
N ILE A 140 4.17 0.80 1.92
CA ILE A 140 3.57 -0.04 2.98
C ILE A 140 4.63 -0.54 3.96
N ARG A 141 5.74 -1.08 3.45
CA ARG A 141 6.83 -1.60 4.27
C ARG A 141 7.45 -0.52 5.16
N TYR A 142 7.70 0.67 4.60
CA TYR A 142 8.23 1.80 5.37
C TYR A 142 7.25 2.25 6.47
N LEU A 143 5.96 2.38 6.15
CA LEU A 143 4.94 2.76 7.12
C LEU A 143 4.77 1.72 8.25
N ILE A 144 4.95 0.42 7.95
CA ILE A 144 4.98 -0.62 8.98
C ILE A 144 6.13 -0.38 9.95
N THR A 145 7.36 -0.15 9.47
CA THR A 145 8.52 0.09 10.34
C THR A 145 8.33 1.32 11.22
N LYS A 146 7.79 2.41 10.65
CA LYS A 146 7.46 3.63 11.41
C LYS A 146 6.42 3.36 12.49
N SER A 147 5.37 2.63 12.17
CA SER A 147 4.27 2.32 13.11
C SER A 147 4.73 1.44 14.28
N LEU A 148 5.71 0.58 14.04
CA LEU A 148 6.29 -0.28 15.06
C LEU A 148 7.42 0.38 15.85
N GLY A 149 7.88 1.58 15.45
CA GLY A 149 9.02 2.26 16.05
C GLY A 149 10.34 1.51 15.89
N VAL A 150 10.49 0.73 14.81
CA VAL A 150 11.72 0.01 14.50
C VAL A 150 12.52 0.75 13.43
N ASP A 151 13.78 0.32 13.21
CA ASP A 151 14.64 0.89 12.19
C ASP A 151 13.98 0.87 10.81
N THR A 152 13.80 2.06 10.24
CA THR A 152 13.14 2.22 8.93
C THR A 152 13.93 1.60 7.79
N GLU A 153 15.27 1.49 7.86
CA GLU A 153 16.07 0.81 6.84
C GLU A 153 15.84 -0.70 6.75
N ALA A 154 15.11 -1.29 7.73
CA ALA A 154 14.71 -2.70 7.72
C ALA A 154 13.47 -2.99 6.86
N TRP A 155 12.96 -2.04 6.12
CA TRP A 155 11.70 -2.17 5.36
C TRP A 155 11.72 -3.33 4.33
N LEU A 156 12.87 -3.73 3.80
CA LEU A 156 12.99 -4.87 2.88
C LEU A 156 12.92 -6.25 3.55
N GLU A 157 12.93 -6.31 4.88
CA GLU A 157 12.89 -7.58 5.62
C GLU A 157 11.48 -8.19 5.71
N MET A 158 10.48 -7.56 5.08
CA MET A 158 9.11 -8.04 5.07
C MET A 158 8.55 -8.15 3.65
N SER A 159 7.64 -9.11 3.45
CA SER A 159 6.98 -9.36 2.18
C SER A 159 5.60 -8.70 2.14
N VAL A 160 5.32 -8.01 1.03
CA VAL A 160 4.02 -7.38 0.76
C VAL A 160 3.64 -7.71 -0.67
N GLY A 161 2.78 -8.71 -0.86
CA GLY A 161 2.31 -9.16 -2.19
C GLY A 161 1.36 -8.18 -2.87
N HIS A 162 1.10 -8.35 -4.16
CA HIS A 162 0.06 -7.60 -4.85
C HIS A 162 -1.30 -7.83 -4.18
N VAL A 163 -2.09 -6.78 -4.07
CA VAL A 163 -3.39 -6.68 -3.40
C VAL A 163 -3.40 -7.18 -1.96
N SER A 164 -2.22 -7.31 -1.32
CA SER A 164 -2.16 -7.61 0.10
C SER A 164 -2.74 -6.48 0.94
N MET A 165 -3.33 -6.86 2.06
CA MET A 165 -3.88 -5.94 3.06
C MET A 165 -2.92 -5.82 4.25
N THR A 166 -2.66 -4.60 4.68
CA THR A 166 -1.97 -4.30 5.93
C THR A 166 -2.86 -3.37 6.74
N THR A 167 -3.14 -3.73 7.99
CA THR A 167 -4.03 -2.96 8.85
C THR A 167 -3.26 -2.43 10.06
N ILE A 168 -3.25 -1.12 10.22
CA ILE A 168 -2.65 -0.42 11.35
C ILE A 168 -3.74 0.34 12.08
N ARG A 169 -3.86 0.11 13.39
CA ARG A 169 -4.79 0.81 14.25
C ARG A 169 -4.04 1.78 15.14
N ILE A 170 -4.50 3.02 15.14
CA ILE A 170 -3.96 4.11 15.95
C ILE A 170 -4.99 4.37 17.04
N GLU A 171 -4.59 4.20 18.28
CA GLU A 171 -5.44 4.42 19.45
C GLU A 171 -5.60 5.92 19.76
N ALA A 172 -6.56 6.26 20.61
CA ALA A 172 -6.82 7.65 20.98
C ALA A 172 -5.63 8.33 21.70
N ASP A 173 -4.76 7.56 22.35
CA ASP A 173 -3.54 8.06 22.99
C ASP A 173 -2.33 8.18 22.03
N GLY A 174 -2.53 7.82 20.75
CA GLY A 174 -1.50 7.85 19.72
C GLY A 174 -0.65 6.58 19.61
N SER A 175 -0.85 5.59 20.49
CA SER A 175 -0.18 4.29 20.35
C SER A 175 -0.68 3.55 19.11
N MET A 176 0.18 2.74 18.49
CA MET A 176 -0.12 2.06 17.24
C MET A 176 -0.04 0.55 17.40
N LYS A 177 -0.93 -0.16 16.71
CA LYS A 177 -0.96 -1.62 16.65
C LYS A 177 -0.99 -2.07 15.19
N LEU A 178 -0.03 -2.89 14.80
CA LEU A 178 -0.07 -3.63 13.54
C LEU A 178 -1.02 -4.83 13.73
N ILE A 179 -2.21 -4.74 13.15
CA ILE A 179 -3.25 -5.79 13.26
C ILE A 179 -2.99 -6.92 12.27
N ALA A 180 -2.58 -6.57 11.04
CA ALA A 180 -2.22 -7.52 10.00
C ALA A 180 -1.15 -6.89 9.09
N ALA A 181 -0.24 -7.71 8.57
CA ALA A 181 0.78 -7.29 7.63
C ALA A 181 0.79 -8.20 6.40
N GLY A 182 0.65 -7.63 5.21
CA GLY A 182 0.80 -8.35 3.95
C GLY A 182 -0.19 -9.51 3.76
N ASP A 183 -1.38 -9.44 4.35
CA ASP A 183 -2.39 -10.50 4.27
C ASP A 183 -2.93 -10.64 2.85
N VAL A 184 -2.73 -11.81 2.25
CA VAL A 184 -3.21 -12.21 0.92
C VAL A 184 -4.21 -13.39 1.00
N GLY A 185 -4.83 -13.64 2.14
CA GLY A 185 -5.74 -14.77 2.36
C GLY A 185 -6.95 -14.80 1.42
N HIS A 186 -7.32 -13.67 0.83
CA HIS A 186 -8.38 -13.52 -0.16
C HIS A 186 -7.94 -13.85 -1.60
N VAL A 187 -6.64 -14.04 -1.84
CA VAL A 187 -6.10 -14.36 -3.16
C VAL A 187 -5.77 -15.85 -3.24
N PRO A 188 -6.37 -16.61 -4.15
CA PRO A 188 -5.99 -17.99 -4.40
C PRO A 188 -4.47 -18.11 -4.65
N PRO A 189 -3.80 -19.15 -4.14
CA PRO A 189 -2.34 -19.27 -4.24
C PRO A 189 -1.77 -19.13 -5.64
N ASN A 190 -2.45 -19.66 -6.64
CA ASN A 190 -2.06 -19.60 -8.06
C ASN A 190 -2.23 -18.20 -8.70
N LEU A 191 -2.92 -17.28 -8.04
CA LEU A 191 -3.10 -15.90 -8.49
C LEU A 191 -2.24 -14.90 -7.70
N ARG A 192 -1.44 -15.36 -6.73
CA ARG A 192 -0.56 -14.50 -5.93
C ARG A 192 0.68 -14.11 -6.71
N THR A 193 1.03 -12.83 -6.66
CA THR A 193 2.21 -12.26 -7.32
C THR A 193 2.89 -11.21 -6.43
N GLY A 194 4.15 -10.87 -6.73
CA GLY A 194 4.87 -9.80 -6.04
C GLY A 194 5.20 -10.08 -4.57
N ALA A 195 5.16 -11.36 -4.12
CA ALA A 195 5.28 -11.73 -2.70
C ALA A 195 6.66 -11.45 -2.10
N THR A 196 7.73 -11.47 -2.89
CA THR A 196 9.12 -11.38 -2.40
C THR A 196 9.83 -10.08 -2.79
N GLY A 197 9.17 -9.19 -3.51
CA GLY A 197 9.82 -8.02 -4.10
C GLY A 197 10.73 -8.36 -5.29
N ASP A 198 10.80 -9.63 -5.69
CA ASP A 198 11.48 -10.07 -6.92
C ASP A 198 10.51 -9.95 -8.09
N PRO A 199 10.74 -9.03 -9.04
CA PRO A 199 9.85 -8.82 -10.18
C PRO A 199 9.82 -10.02 -11.13
N GLU A 200 10.82 -10.91 -11.09
CA GLU A 200 10.92 -12.09 -11.95
C GLU A 200 10.22 -13.32 -11.34
N ARG A 201 9.84 -13.27 -10.06
CA ARG A 201 9.14 -14.36 -9.41
C ARG A 201 7.63 -14.31 -9.69
N MET A 202 7.29 -14.39 -10.95
CA MET A 202 5.91 -14.63 -11.35
C MET A 202 5.56 -16.11 -11.19
N LEU A 203 4.39 -16.37 -10.62
CA LEU A 203 3.82 -17.72 -10.72
C LEU A 203 3.49 -17.97 -12.19
N THR A 204 4.27 -18.81 -12.83
CA THR A 204 3.89 -19.36 -14.13
C THR A 204 2.73 -20.32 -13.91
N VAL A 205 1.68 -20.16 -14.71
CA VAL A 205 0.64 -21.20 -14.83
C VAL A 205 1.36 -22.44 -15.38
N ALA A 206 1.26 -23.57 -14.68
CA ALA A 206 1.74 -24.81 -15.23
C ALA A 206 0.94 -25.14 -16.50
N ASP A 207 1.65 -25.48 -17.58
CA ASP A 207 1.02 -25.94 -18.82
C ASP A 207 0.19 -27.21 -18.61
#